data_a8d726bda7220ee972b750bdcc59ca59
#
_entry.id   a8d726bda7220ee972b750bdcc59ca59
#
_cell.length_a   1.000
_cell.length_b   1.000
_cell.length_c   1.000
_cell.angle_alpha   90.00
_cell.angle_beta   90.00
_cell.angle_gamma   90.00
#
_symmetry.space_group_name_H-M   'P 1'
#
loop_
_entity.id
_entity.type
_entity.pdbx_description
1 polymer ?
#
loop_
_entity_poly.entity_id
_entity_poly.type
_entity_poly.pdbx_seq_one_letter_code
_entity_poly.pdbx_strand_id
1 'polypeptide(L)'
;MDAPPPVQRFQCLVSLMLSSQTKDEVNFAAMARLREHGLTVDNVIATEQSTLEKLIYPVGFWRNKAKYIKQASQILRDQHGGDIPDSVAGLCKLPGVGPKMAHLTMNIAWGCQSGIGVDTHVHRIVARLGWTNPDTEKTPEQTRVSLESWLPEDKWTEINWLLVGFGQQRCTPVSPRCGDCLNRDLCPTGQSYVPSPNKRNKLANSPKKSKKTGASRNLNDD
;
A
#
# COMPACT_ATOMS: atom_id res chain seq x y z
N MET A 1 9.58 -22.05 12.75
CA MET A 1 10.66 -22.12 11.73
C MET A 1 10.26 -21.18 10.61
N ASP A 2 11.15 -20.31 10.21
CA ASP A 2 10.90 -19.44 9.06
C ASP A 2 10.85 -20.27 7.78
N ALA A 3 9.93 -19.90 6.89
CA ALA A 3 9.80 -20.57 5.59
C ALA A 3 11.09 -20.43 4.77
N PRO A 4 11.43 -21.38 3.85
CA PRO A 4 12.58 -21.24 2.96
C PRO A 4 12.54 -19.93 2.16
N PRO A 5 13.69 -19.34 1.78
CA PRO A 5 13.74 -18.05 1.08
C PRO A 5 12.86 -17.96 -0.19
N PRO A 6 12.78 -18.96 -1.07
CA PRO A 6 11.86 -18.92 -2.22
C PRO A 6 10.39 -18.81 -1.80
N VAL A 7 10.00 -19.50 -0.74
CA VAL A 7 8.63 -19.45 -0.21
C VAL A 7 8.33 -18.07 0.40
N GLN A 8 9.29 -17.49 1.13
CA GLN A 8 9.12 -16.13 1.67
C GLN A 8 8.95 -15.10 0.55
N ARG A 9 9.75 -15.18 -0.51
CA ARG A 9 9.65 -14.30 -1.68
C ARG A 9 8.31 -14.46 -2.40
N PHE A 10 7.85 -15.70 -2.61
CA PHE A 10 6.53 -15.96 -3.18
C PHE A 10 5.41 -15.39 -2.30
N GLN A 11 5.47 -15.56 -0.99
CA GLN A 11 4.49 -14.99 -0.06
C GLN A 11 4.49 -13.45 -0.11
N CYS A 12 5.65 -12.82 -0.26
CA CYS A 12 5.76 -11.37 -0.46
C CYS A 12 5.04 -10.94 -1.74
N LEU A 13 5.30 -11.60 -2.87
CA LEU A 13 4.64 -11.32 -4.14
C LEU A 13 3.12 -11.46 -4.03
N VAL A 14 2.62 -12.54 -3.44
CA VAL A 14 1.18 -12.78 -3.24
C VAL A 14 0.57 -11.68 -2.37
N SER A 15 1.23 -11.29 -1.28
CA SER A 15 0.76 -10.20 -0.42
C SER A 15 0.61 -8.88 -1.20
N LEU A 16 1.57 -8.54 -2.05
CA LEU A 16 1.51 -7.35 -2.90
C LEU A 16 0.41 -7.46 -3.97
N MET A 17 0.18 -8.64 -4.55
CA MET A 17 -0.94 -8.85 -5.48
C MET A 17 -2.29 -8.67 -4.80
N LEU A 18 -2.43 -9.09 -3.53
CA LEU A 18 -3.66 -8.94 -2.77
C LEU A 18 -3.90 -7.49 -2.31
N SER A 19 -2.84 -6.70 -2.08
CA SER A 19 -2.93 -5.35 -1.50
C SER A 19 -3.62 -4.32 -2.40
N SER A 20 -3.62 -4.50 -3.72
CA SER A 20 -4.24 -3.54 -4.64
C SER A 20 -5.74 -3.41 -4.38
N GLN A 21 -6.24 -2.17 -4.17
CA GLN A 21 -7.64 -1.86 -3.85
C GLN A 21 -8.21 -2.73 -2.71
N THR A 22 -7.40 -2.98 -1.69
CA THR A 22 -7.76 -3.78 -0.52
C THR A 22 -7.23 -3.07 0.72
N LYS A 23 -8.01 -3.04 1.79
CA LYS A 23 -7.57 -2.52 3.09
C LYS A 23 -6.52 -3.43 3.70
N ASP A 24 -5.58 -2.86 4.44
CA ASP A 24 -4.45 -3.61 5.00
C ASP A 24 -4.90 -4.72 5.96
N GLU A 25 -5.94 -4.47 6.79
CA GLU A 25 -6.48 -5.49 7.69
C GLU A 25 -7.07 -6.68 6.92
N VAL A 26 -7.73 -6.43 5.78
CA VAL A 26 -8.31 -7.48 4.92
C VAL A 26 -7.21 -8.29 4.24
N ASN A 27 -6.15 -7.61 3.76
CA ASN A 27 -4.98 -8.27 3.18
C ASN A 27 -4.27 -9.14 4.21
N PHE A 28 -4.02 -8.62 5.40
CA PHE A 28 -3.39 -9.34 6.49
C PHE A 28 -4.16 -10.62 6.86
N ALA A 29 -5.49 -10.51 7.03
CA ALA A 29 -6.34 -11.65 7.35
C ALA A 29 -6.35 -12.71 6.23
N ALA A 30 -6.35 -12.30 4.96
CA ALA A 30 -6.27 -13.21 3.82
C ALA A 30 -4.91 -13.93 3.77
N MET A 31 -3.81 -13.22 4.00
CA MET A 31 -2.47 -13.79 4.06
C MET A 31 -2.32 -14.80 5.22
N ALA A 32 -2.95 -14.54 6.37
CA ALA A 32 -2.96 -15.50 7.49
C ALA A 32 -3.61 -16.83 7.07
N ARG A 33 -4.82 -16.79 6.48
CA ARG A 33 -5.53 -17.98 5.99
C ARG A 33 -4.75 -18.73 4.92
N LEU A 34 -4.13 -18.00 3.99
CA LEU A 34 -3.30 -18.61 2.94
C LEU A 34 -2.07 -19.32 3.53
N ARG A 35 -1.40 -18.71 4.51
CA ARG A 35 -0.24 -19.33 5.18
C ARG A 35 -0.64 -20.59 5.96
N GLU A 36 -1.77 -20.55 6.65
CA GLU A 36 -2.34 -21.70 7.36
C GLU A 36 -2.67 -22.84 6.40
N HIS A 37 -3.21 -22.53 5.21
CA HIS A 37 -3.47 -23.50 4.15
C HIS A 37 -2.19 -24.05 3.51
N GLY A 38 -1.05 -23.37 3.68
CA GLY A 38 0.23 -23.69 3.09
C GLY A 38 0.51 -22.87 1.83
N LEU A 39 0.94 -21.62 1.98
CA LEU A 39 1.22 -20.71 0.85
C LEU A 39 2.58 -21.01 0.23
N THR A 40 2.61 -22.00 -0.65
CA THR A 40 3.74 -22.37 -1.54
C THR A 40 3.25 -22.42 -2.97
N VAL A 41 4.18 -22.32 -3.95
CA VAL A 41 3.86 -22.40 -5.37
C VAL A 41 3.10 -23.69 -5.69
N ASP A 42 3.61 -24.84 -5.27
CA ASP A 42 3.03 -26.16 -5.57
C ASP A 42 1.65 -26.33 -4.93
N ASN A 43 1.49 -25.91 -3.68
CA ASN A 43 0.20 -26.02 -3.00
C ASN A 43 -0.87 -25.10 -3.62
N VAL A 44 -0.51 -23.88 -4.04
CA VAL A 44 -1.43 -22.99 -4.77
C VAL A 44 -1.88 -23.61 -6.09
N ILE A 45 -0.99 -24.25 -6.82
CA ILE A 45 -1.32 -24.97 -8.06
C ILE A 45 -2.27 -26.14 -7.79
N ALA A 46 -2.02 -26.92 -6.75
CA ALA A 46 -2.86 -28.06 -6.35
C ALA A 46 -4.22 -27.63 -5.78
N THR A 47 -4.33 -26.44 -5.22
CA THR A 47 -5.56 -25.93 -4.60
C THR A 47 -6.62 -25.62 -5.66
N GLU A 48 -7.85 -26.08 -5.46
CA GLU A 48 -8.98 -25.75 -6.31
C GLU A 48 -9.25 -24.23 -6.35
N GLN A 49 -9.59 -23.71 -7.54
CA GLN A 49 -9.85 -22.28 -7.75
C GLN A 49 -10.87 -21.73 -6.75
N SER A 50 -11.98 -22.43 -6.52
CA SER A 50 -13.02 -22.05 -5.58
C SER A 50 -12.56 -21.99 -4.13
N THR A 51 -11.62 -22.82 -3.74
CA THR A 51 -11.00 -22.83 -2.42
C THR A 51 -10.08 -21.64 -2.26
N LEU A 52 -9.23 -21.35 -3.24
CA LEU A 52 -8.35 -20.19 -3.23
C LEU A 52 -9.16 -18.87 -3.15
N GLU A 53 -10.26 -18.80 -3.89
CA GLU A 53 -11.20 -17.69 -3.83
C GLU A 53 -11.78 -17.47 -2.43
N LYS A 54 -12.21 -18.54 -1.75
CA LYS A 54 -12.73 -18.48 -0.36
C LYS A 54 -11.65 -18.02 0.62
N LEU A 55 -10.41 -18.51 0.48
CA LEU A 55 -9.30 -18.13 1.35
C LEU A 55 -8.98 -16.64 1.30
N ILE A 56 -9.09 -16.02 0.13
CA ILE A 56 -8.77 -14.59 -0.02
C ILE A 56 -9.98 -13.66 0.12
N TYR A 57 -11.22 -14.17 0.18
CA TYR A 57 -12.40 -13.34 0.42
C TYR A 57 -12.29 -12.61 1.78
N PRO A 58 -12.65 -11.32 1.90
CA PRO A 58 -13.24 -10.38 0.95
C PRO A 58 -12.23 -9.37 0.31
N VAL A 59 -11.08 -9.82 -0.12
CA VAL A 59 -10.09 -9.00 -0.83
C VAL A 59 -10.73 -8.36 -2.07
N GLY A 60 -10.40 -7.10 -2.37
CA GLY A 60 -10.89 -6.44 -3.59
C GLY A 60 -10.54 -7.24 -4.85
N PHE A 61 -11.51 -7.46 -5.73
CA PHE A 61 -11.35 -8.27 -6.95
C PHE A 61 -10.86 -9.70 -6.71
N TRP A 62 -11.24 -10.30 -5.60
CA TRP A 62 -10.76 -11.60 -5.13
C TRP A 62 -10.80 -12.72 -6.18
N ARG A 63 -11.85 -12.82 -7.02
CA ARG A 63 -11.94 -13.84 -8.07
C ARG A 63 -10.82 -13.70 -9.11
N ASN A 64 -10.59 -12.49 -9.60
CA ASN A 64 -9.52 -12.23 -10.57
C ASN A 64 -8.13 -12.42 -9.94
N LYS A 65 -7.97 -12.00 -8.68
CA LYS A 65 -6.70 -12.18 -7.96
C LYS A 65 -6.38 -13.64 -7.71
N ALA A 66 -7.38 -14.47 -7.31
CA ALA A 66 -7.20 -15.91 -7.17
C ALA A 66 -6.75 -16.54 -8.50
N LYS A 67 -7.39 -16.17 -9.61
CA LYS A 67 -7.00 -16.62 -10.95
C LYS A 67 -5.56 -16.21 -11.28
N TYR A 68 -5.19 -14.95 -11.07
CA TYR A 68 -3.85 -14.45 -11.36
C TYR A 68 -2.77 -15.12 -10.49
N ILE A 69 -3.03 -15.30 -9.19
CA ILE A 69 -2.11 -15.99 -8.29
C ILE A 69 -1.88 -17.42 -8.77
N LYS A 70 -2.94 -18.15 -9.17
CA LYS A 70 -2.82 -19.51 -9.67
C LYS A 70 -2.05 -19.57 -10.99
N GLN A 71 -2.32 -18.67 -11.92
CA GLN A 71 -1.60 -18.57 -13.20
C GLN A 71 -0.12 -18.19 -12.99
N ALA A 72 0.14 -17.20 -12.11
CA ALA A 72 1.51 -16.84 -11.77
C ALA A 72 2.26 -18.01 -11.16
N SER A 73 1.65 -18.76 -10.22
CA SER A 73 2.27 -19.95 -9.62
C SER A 73 2.63 -21.00 -10.67
N GLN A 74 1.79 -21.22 -11.68
CA GLN A 74 2.09 -22.14 -12.78
C GLN A 74 3.34 -21.69 -13.56
N ILE A 75 3.43 -20.39 -13.90
CA ILE A 75 4.58 -19.82 -14.60
C ILE A 75 5.86 -19.95 -13.74
N LEU A 76 5.76 -19.65 -12.43
CA LEU A 76 6.88 -19.74 -11.50
C LEU A 76 7.42 -21.17 -11.43
N ARG A 77 6.55 -22.17 -11.36
CA ARG A 77 6.98 -23.58 -11.37
C ARG A 77 7.65 -23.97 -12.69
N ASP A 78 7.02 -23.60 -13.81
CA ASP A 78 7.44 -24.12 -15.12
C ASP A 78 8.67 -23.39 -15.68
N GLN A 79 8.89 -22.11 -15.31
CA GLN A 79 9.91 -21.26 -15.93
C GLN A 79 10.97 -20.73 -14.93
N HIS A 80 10.69 -20.78 -13.62
CA HIS A 80 11.54 -20.17 -12.59
C HIS A 80 11.91 -21.11 -11.44
N GLY A 81 11.70 -22.44 -11.62
CA GLY A 81 12.05 -23.42 -10.60
C GLY A 81 11.32 -23.25 -9.25
N GLY A 82 10.14 -22.65 -9.26
CA GLY A 82 9.32 -22.40 -8.07
C GLY A 82 9.68 -21.14 -7.29
N ASP A 83 10.62 -20.32 -7.77
CA ASP A 83 10.94 -19.00 -7.20
C ASP A 83 10.35 -17.86 -8.04
N ILE A 84 10.38 -16.65 -7.53
CA ILE A 84 9.96 -15.45 -8.27
C ILE A 84 11.11 -14.88 -9.11
N PRO A 85 10.82 -14.21 -10.25
CA PRO A 85 11.85 -13.52 -11.02
C PRO A 85 12.59 -12.49 -10.18
N ASP A 86 13.89 -12.33 -10.45
CA ASP A 86 14.82 -11.39 -9.82
C ASP A 86 14.98 -10.08 -10.59
N SER A 87 14.03 -9.76 -11.44
CA SER A 87 14.03 -8.53 -12.24
C SER A 87 12.62 -7.94 -12.38
N VAL A 88 12.55 -6.60 -12.46
CA VAL A 88 11.29 -5.88 -12.70
C VAL A 88 10.61 -6.36 -13.99
N ALA A 89 11.37 -6.54 -15.08
CA ALA A 89 10.86 -7.01 -16.35
C ALA A 89 10.29 -8.44 -16.26
N GLY A 90 10.94 -9.33 -15.51
CA GLY A 90 10.47 -10.67 -15.26
C GLY A 90 9.18 -10.70 -14.43
N LEU A 91 9.14 -9.91 -13.35
CA LEU A 91 7.98 -9.80 -12.48
C LEU A 91 6.75 -9.23 -13.23
N CYS A 92 6.95 -8.23 -14.09
CA CYS A 92 5.87 -7.64 -14.89
C CYS A 92 5.27 -8.61 -15.95
N LYS A 93 5.92 -9.71 -16.27
CA LYS A 93 5.35 -10.77 -17.13
C LYS A 93 4.34 -11.65 -16.41
N LEU A 94 4.34 -11.64 -15.09
CA LEU A 94 3.40 -12.43 -14.30
C LEU A 94 1.99 -11.79 -14.33
N PRO A 95 0.93 -12.60 -14.50
CA PRO A 95 -0.44 -12.12 -14.51
C PRO A 95 -0.79 -11.33 -13.23
N GLY A 96 -1.31 -10.13 -13.39
CA GLY A 96 -1.73 -9.28 -12.28
C GLY A 96 -0.59 -8.53 -11.57
N VAL A 97 0.63 -8.59 -12.07
CA VAL A 97 1.79 -7.84 -11.54
C VAL A 97 2.09 -6.66 -12.45
N GLY A 98 1.98 -5.46 -11.90
CA GLY A 98 2.34 -4.21 -12.61
C GLY A 98 3.66 -3.62 -12.10
N PRO A 99 4.16 -2.53 -12.74
CA PRO A 99 5.45 -1.92 -12.39
C PRO A 99 5.60 -1.58 -10.91
N LYS A 100 4.59 -0.97 -10.29
CA LYS A 100 4.61 -0.68 -8.84
C LYS A 100 4.87 -1.92 -7.99
N MET A 101 4.12 -3.01 -8.27
CA MET A 101 4.28 -4.26 -7.52
C MET A 101 5.65 -4.87 -7.77
N ALA A 102 6.15 -4.83 -9.01
CA ALA A 102 7.46 -5.36 -9.37
C ALA A 102 8.58 -4.62 -8.62
N HIS A 103 8.58 -3.29 -8.58
CA HIS A 103 9.56 -2.51 -7.81
C HIS A 103 9.50 -2.80 -6.31
N LEU A 104 8.29 -2.88 -5.73
CA LEU A 104 8.12 -3.24 -4.32
C LEU A 104 8.58 -4.67 -4.03
N THR A 105 8.31 -5.61 -4.95
CA THR A 105 8.78 -7.00 -4.83
C THR A 105 10.30 -7.06 -4.85
N MET A 106 10.96 -6.36 -5.78
CA MET A 106 12.42 -6.28 -5.83
C MET A 106 13.00 -5.75 -4.52
N ASN A 107 12.43 -4.69 -3.99
CA ASN A 107 12.90 -4.10 -2.75
C ASN A 107 12.70 -5.03 -1.53
N ILE A 108 11.48 -5.58 -1.36
CA ILE A 108 11.13 -6.33 -0.15
C ILE A 108 11.65 -7.78 -0.21
N ALA A 109 11.51 -8.45 -1.35
CA ALA A 109 11.81 -9.87 -1.47
C ALA A 109 13.27 -10.15 -1.86
N TRP A 110 13.89 -9.27 -2.63
CA TRP A 110 15.27 -9.41 -3.10
C TRP A 110 16.25 -8.44 -2.41
N GLY A 111 15.75 -7.49 -1.61
CA GLY A 111 16.59 -6.43 -1.02
C GLY A 111 17.24 -5.52 -2.08
N CYS A 112 16.69 -5.49 -3.29
CA CYS A 112 17.23 -4.76 -4.43
C CYS A 112 16.42 -3.49 -4.71
N GLN A 113 17.03 -2.33 -4.58
CA GLN A 113 16.43 -1.05 -4.94
C GLN A 113 16.44 -0.89 -6.46
N SER A 114 15.31 -1.17 -7.11
CA SER A 114 15.17 -1.15 -8.57
C SER A 114 14.43 0.08 -9.10
N GLY A 115 13.91 0.92 -8.21
CA GLY A 115 13.16 2.12 -8.54
C GLY A 115 12.07 2.44 -7.50
N ILE A 116 11.38 3.56 -7.70
CA ILE A 116 10.32 4.04 -6.83
C ILE A 116 8.99 3.33 -7.15
N GLY A 117 8.37 2.70 -6.17
CA GLY A 117 7.02 2.14 -6.32
C GLY A 117 5.95 3.23 -6.34
N VAL A 118 5.70 3.86 -7.48
CA VAL A 118 4.69 4.94 -7.57
C VAL A 118 3.28 4.38 -7.70
N ASP A 119 2.43 4.71 -6.73
CA ASP A 119 1.00 4.41 -6.76
C ASP A 119 0.16 5.69 -6.95
N THR A 120 -1.16 5.56 -6.86
CA THR A 120 -2.08 6.69 -6.98
C THR A 120 -1.92 7.73 -5.87
N HIS A 121 -1.44 7.33 -4.67
CA HIS A 121 -1.15 8.26 -3.58
C HIS A 121 0.12 9.06 -3.88
N VAL A 122 1.21 8.36 -4.20
CA VAL A 122 2.48 9.00 -4.56
C VAL A 122 2.28 9.94 -5.74
N HIS A 123 1.73 9.44 -6.85
CA HIS A 123 1.45 10.23 -8.07
C HIS A 123 0.68 11.52 -7.77
N ARG A 124 -0.43 11.43 -7.02
CA ARG A 124 -1.25 12.58 -6.64
C ARG A 124 -0.49 13.58 -5.77
N ILE A 125 0.24 13.08 -4.75
CA ILE A 125 0.86 13.93 -3.74
C ILE A 125 2.04 14.67 -4.30
N VAL A 126 2.91 14.04 -5.09
CA VAL A 126 4.07 14.70 -5.69
C VAL A 126 3.64 15.79 -6.69
N ALA A 127 2.54 15.58 -7.43
CA ALA A 127 1.93 16.61 -8.26
C ALA A 127 1.42 17.80 -7.41
N ARG A 128 0.77 17.55 -6.28
CA ARG A 128 0.32 18.60 -5.36
C ARG A 128 1.46 19.37 -4.70
N LEU A 129 2.58 18.69 -4.44
CA LEU A 129 3.79 19.30 -3.90
C LEU A 129 4.58 20.10 -4.96
N GLY A 130 4.21 19.99 -6.24
CA GLY A 130 4.93 20.62 -7.33
C GLY A 130 6.27 19.94 -7.65
N TRP A 131 6.44 18.68 -7.25
CA TRP A 131 7.64 17.89 -7.52
C TRP A 131 7.65 17.30 -8.92
N THR A 132 6.49 17.16 -9.52
CA THR A 132 6.27 16.69 -10.88
C THR A 132 5.27 17.60 -11.60
N ASN A 133 5.32 17.63 -12.92
CA ASN A 133 4.41 18.43 -13.71
C ASN A 133 3.17 17.62 -14.12
N PRO A 134 1.97 17.91 -13.58
CA PRO A 134 0.76 17.16 -13.90
C PRO A 134 0.30 17.31 -15.35
N ASP A 135 0.84 18.26 -16.09
CA ASP A 135 0.51 18.43 -17.53
C ASP A 135 1.28 17.46 -18.41
N THR A 136 2.48 17.06 -18.01
CA THR A 136 3.35 16.13 -18.74
C THR A 136 3.41 14.74 -18.14
N GLU A 137 3.38 14.61 -16.79
CA GLU A 137 3.39 13.33 -16.11
C GLU A 137 1.96 12.86 -15.77
N LYS A 138 1.29 12.28 -16.78
CA LYS A 138 -0.12 11.82 -16.67
C LYS A 138 -0.26 10.46 -15.99
N THR A 139 0.80 9.66 -15.92
CA THR A 139 0.75 8.29 -15.41
C THR A 139 1.72 8.09 -14.23
N PRO A 140 1.46 7.12 -13.33
CA PRO A 140 2.39 6.77 -12.28
C PRO A 140 3.79 6.40 -12.78
N GLU A 141 3.91 5.79 -13.96
CA GLU A 141 5.20 5.43 -14.54
C GLU A 141 6.00 6.67 -15.01
N GLN A 142 5.34 7.64 -15.62
CA GLN A 142 5.98 8.92 -15.97
C GLN A 142 6.43 9.67 -14.71
N THR A 143 5.61 9.65 -13.66
CA THR A 143 5.96 10.22 -12.36
C THR A 143 7.16 9.51 -11.75
N ARG A 144 7.26 8.18 -11.84
CA ARG A 144 8.41 7.41 -11.38
C ARG A 144 9.70 7.89 -12.05
N VAL A 145 9.71 7.92 -13.38
CA VAL A 145 10.86 8.37 -14.17
C VAL A 145 11.28 9.80 -13.81
N SER A 146 10.30 10.69 -13.67
CA SER A 146 10.54 12.08 -13.27
C SER A 146 11.14 12.18 -11.86
N LEU A 147 10.61 11.47 -10.88
CA LEU A 147 11.15 11.47 -9.52
C LEU A 147 12.56 10.90 -9.46
N GLU A 148 12.81 9.78 -10.12
CA GLU A 148 14.12 9.12 -10.14
C GLU A 148 15.21 9.96 -10.81
N SER A 149 14.84 10.92 -11.65
CA SER A 149 15.81 11.81 -12.32
C SER A 149 16.49 12.82 -11.38
N TRP A 150 15.91 13.10 -10.20
CA TRP A 150 16.41 14.12 -9.30
C TRP A 150 16.42 13.71 -7.81
N LEU A 151 15.54 12.77 -7.41
CA LEU A 151 15.48 12.31 -6.02
C LEU A 151 16.66 11.37 -5.73
N PRO A 152 17.45 11.61 -4.66
CA PRO A 152 18.54 10.71 -4.27
C PRO A 152 18.06 9.27 -4.07
N GLU A 153 18.83 8.30 -4.55
CA GLU A 153 18.47 6.88 -4.57
C GLU A 153 18.21 6.32 -3.16
N ASP A 154 18.94 6.80 -2.16
CA ASP A 154 18.76 6.42 -0.75
C ASP A 154 17.36 6.79 -0.20
N LYS A 155 16.62 7.66 -0.89
CA LYS A 155 15.25 8.07 -0.53
C LYS A 155 14.15 7.28 -1.27
N TRP A 156 14.49 6.50 -2.28
CA TRP A 156 13.48 5.82 -3.11
C TRP A 156 12.64 4.80 -2.33
N THR A 157 13.24 4.09 -1.39
CA THR A 157 12.50 3.15 -0.52
C THR A 157 11.52 3.88 0.39
N GLU A 158 11.97 4.98 1.02
CA GLU A 158 11.19 5.70 2.01
C GLU A 158 10.02 6.46 1.41
N ILE A 159 10.21 7.06 0.24
CA ILE A 159 9.22 7.97 -0.36
C ILE A 159 7.86 7.31 -0.62
N ASN A 160 7.85 6.02 -0.99
CA ASN A 160 6.60 5.31 -1.24
C ASN A 160 5.76 5.21 0.04
N TRP A 161 6.28 4.58 1.10
CA TRP A 161 5.49 4.33 2.30
C TRP A 161 5.17 5.62 3.07
N LEU A 162 6.06 6.61 3.07
CA LEU A 162 5.79 7.92 3.66
C LEU A 162 4.63 8.62 2.96
N LEU A 163 4.64 8.70 1.63
CA LEU A 163 3.59 9.36 0.87
C LEU A 163 2.28 8.54 0.84
N VAL A 164 2.34 7.23 0.89
CA VAL A 164 1.13 6.39 1.04
C VAL A 164 0.46 6.69 2.39
N GLY A 165 1.20 6.63 3.48
CA GLY A 165 0.67 6.94 4.82
C GLY A 165 0.14 8.37 4.93
N PHE A 166 0.87 9.35 4.39
CA PHE A 166 0.43 10.73 4.31
C PHE A 166 -0.84 10.90 3.47
N GLY A 167 -0.92 10.18 2.35
CA GLY A 167 -2.06 10.19 1.44
C GLY A 167 -3.33 9.56 1.99
N GLN A 168 -3.18 8.57 2.86
CA GLN A 168 -4.31 7.93 3.55
C GLN A 168 -4.86 8.80 4.69
N GLN A 169 -4.00 9.52 5.40
CA GLN A 169 -4.37 10.22 6.64
C GLN A 169 -4.60 11.73 6.47
N ARG A 170 -3.80 12.41 5.66
CA ARG A 170 -3.76 13.88 5.55
C ARG A 170 -4.07 14.39 4.15
N CYS A 171 -3.28 13.98 3.16
CA CYS A 171 -3.40 14.44 1.77
C CYS A 171 -4.37 13.54 0.97
N THR A 172 -5.60 13.40 1.47
CA THR A 172 -6.65 12.56 0.87
C THR A 172 -7.04 13.00 -0.54
N PRO A 173 -7.54 12.10 -1.41
CA PRO A 173 -7.96 12.45 -2.78
C PRO A 173 -9.02 13.57 -2.78
N VAL A 174 -10.01 13.43 -1.92
CA VAL A 174 -11.10 14.37 -1.77
C VAL A 174 -10.94 15.10 -0.43
N SER A 175 -11.06 16.45 -0.45
CA SER A 175 -10.97 17.28 0.76
C SER A 175 -9.70 17.05 1.59
N PRO A 176 -8.49 17.24 1.04
CA PRO A 176 -7.27 17.11 1.81
C PRO A 176 -7.26 18.07 2.99
N ARG A 177 -6.60 17.68 4.08
CA ARG A 177 -6.53 18.47 5.33
C ARG A 177 -5.43 19.53 5.27
N CYS A 178 -5.47 20.38 4.25
CA CYS A 178 -4.45 21.41 4.04
C CYS A 178 -4.42 22.46 5.19
N GLY A 179 -5.56 22.73 5.84
CA GLY A 179 -5.62 23.68 6.96
C GLY A 179 -4.76 23.29 8.17
N ASP A 180 -4.59 21.98 8.40
CA ASP A 180 -3.84 21.41 9.53
C ASP A 180 -2.54 20.73 9.06
N CYS A 181 -2.13 20.97 7.81
CA CYS A 181 -0.96 20.32 7.23
C CYS A 181 0.31 21.09 7.59
N LEU A 182 1.28 20.40 8.17
CA LEU A 182 2.59 20.99 8.50
C LEU A 182 3.37 21.48 7.28
N ASN A 183 3.09 20.90 6.10
CA ASN A 183 3.73 21.30 4.85
C ASN A 183 2.93 22.37 4.08
N ARG A 184 1.92 22.99 4.69
CA ARG A 184 1.01 23.93 4.02
C ARG A 184 1.75 25.05 3.31
N ASP A 185 2.68 25.64 3.99
CA ASP A 185 3.39 26.84 3.51
C ASP A 185 4.46 26.50 2.44
N LEU A 186 4.87 25.25 2.36
CA LEU A 186 5.80 24.73 1.35
C LEU A 186 5.10 24.11 0.13
N CYS A 187 3.81 23.78 0.26
CA CYS A 187 3.05 23.07 -0.74
C CYS A 187 2.21 24.04 -1.60
N PRO A 188 2.41 24.10 -2.94
CA PRO A 188 1.60 24.97 -3.80
C PRO A 188 0.10 24.78 -3.63
N THR A 189 -0.37 23.52 -3.53
CA THR A 189 -1.78 23.21 -3.25
C THR A 189 -2.20 23.66 -1.85
N GLY A 190 -1.29 23.59 -0.88
CA GLY A 190 -1.54 24.06 0.49
C GLY A 190 -1.65 25.58 0.57
N GLN A 191 -0.80 26.30 -0.11
CA GLN A 191 -0.80 27.77 -0.19
C GLN A 191 -2.09 28.32 -0.84
N SER A 192 -2.58 27.64 -1.88
CA SER A 192 -3.83 27.99 -2.56
C SER A 192 -5.10 27.52 -1.85
N TYR A 193 -4.97 26.82 -0.72
CA TYR A 193 -6.11 26.26 0.01
C TYR A 193 -6.94 27.33 0.71
N VAL A 194 -8.22 27.45 0.30
CA VAL A 194 -9.23 28.28 0.98
C VAL A 194 -10.15 27.36 1.80
N PRO A 195 -10.23 27.54 3.13
CA PRO A 195 -11.13 26.77 3.96
C PRO A 195 -12.60 26.96 3.54
N SER A 196 -13.32 25.86 3.31
CA SER A 196 -14.77 25.95 3.06
C SER A 196 -15.49 26.55 4.27
N PRO A 197 -16.43 27.50 4.07
CA PRO A 197 -17.13 28.19 5.17
C PRO A 197 -17.86 27.23 6.13
N ASN A 198 -18.32 26.08 5.66
CA ASN A 198 -19.02 25.08 6.49
C ASN A 198 -18.13 24.30 7.48
N LYS A 199 -16.80 24.34 7.36
CA LYS A 199 -15.89 23.70 8.34
C LYS A 199 -15.52 24.64 9.50
N ARG A 200 -15.61 25.96 9.34
CA ARG A 200 -15.34 26.93 10.43
C ARG A 200 -16.30 26.78 11.60
N ASN A 201 -17.57 26.47 11.35
CA ASN A 201 -18.58 26.38 12.41
C ASN A 201 -18.53 25.07 13.23
N LYS A 202 -17.88 24.00 12.74
CA LYS A 202 -17.75 22.74 13.51
C LYS A 202 -16.60 22.75 14.51
N LEU A 203 -15.55 23.53 14.26
CA LEU A 203 -14.42 23.67 15.21
C LEU A 203 -14.72 24.64 16.35
N ALA A 204 -15.55 25.66 16.12
CA ALA A 204 -15.95 26.64 17.13
C ALA A 204 -16.95 26.08 18.16
N ASN A 205 -17.71 25.03 17.82
CA ASN A 205 -18.78 24.48 18.64
C ASN A 205 -18.49 23.09 19.27
N SER A 206 -17.24 22.70 19.40
CA SER A 206 -16.89 21.48 20.15
C SER A 206 -16.92 21.80 21.65
N PRO A 207 -17.84 21.23 22.46
CA PRO A 207 -17.87 21.49 23.90
C PRO A 207 -16.61 20.94 24.55
N LYS A 208 -15.88 21.81 25.25
CA LYS A 208 -14.76 21.40 26.12
C LYS A 208 -15.31 20.43 27.16
N LYS A 209 -14.94 19.14 27.06
CA LYS A 209 -15.22 18.17 28.13
C LYS A 209 -14.50 18.62 29.40
N SER A 210 -15.26 19.19 30.35
CA SER A 210 -14.78 19.45 31.70
C SER A 210 -14.45 18.13 32.38
N LYS A 211 -13.23 17.98 32.86
CA LYS A 211 -12.82 16.90 33.76
C LYS A 211 -13.60 17.08 35.06
N LYS A 212 -14.58 16.21 35.32
CA LYS A 212 -15.13 16.06 36.66
C LYS A 212 -14.10 15.31 37.50
N THR A 213 -13.50 16.00 38.42
CA THR A 213 -12.76 15.47 39.56
C THR A 213 -13.75 14.70 40.44
N GLY A 214 -13.61 13.38 40.48
CA GLY A 214 -14.39 12.52 41.37
C GLY A 214 -13.88 12.66 42.79
N ALA A 215 -14.77 13.08 43.68
CA ALA A 215 -14.57 13.14 45.09
C ALA A 215 -14.51 11.73 45.73
N SER A 216 -13.59 11.59 46.65
CA SER A 216 -13.41 10.48 47.61
C SER A 216 -14.72 9.99 48.24
N ARG A 217 -14.92 8.70 48.29
CA ARG A 217 -15.81 8.09 49.31
C ARG A 217 -14.97 7.32 50.31
N ASN A 218 -15.12 7.76 51.57
CA ASN A 218 -14.60 7.13 52.76
C ASN A 218 -15.15 5.72 52.91
N LEU A 219 -14.27 4.82 53.29
CA LEU A 219 -14.55 3.59 54.02
C LEU A 219 -14.86 3.96 55.45
N ASN A 220 -15.99 3.46 55.98
CA ASN A 220 -16.14 2.98 57.36
C ASN A 220 -17.43 2.16 57.51
N ASP A 221 -17.27 1.05 58.22
CA ASP A 221 -18.19 0.28 59.07
C ASP A 221 -19.35 -0.48 58.37
N ASP A 222 -19.37 -1.79 58.35
CA ASP A 222 -19.47 -2.88 59.34
C ASP A 222 -19.20 -4.25 58.69
#